data_01a45a12ce9ef39fe6f040feccf57dbf
#
_entry.id   01a45a12ce9ef39fe6f040feccf57dbf
#
_cell.length_a   1.000
_cell.length_b   1.000
_cell.length_c   1.000
_cell.angle_alpha   90.00
_cell.angle_beta   90.00
_cell.angle_gamma   90.00
#
_symmetry.space_group_name_H-M   'P 1'
#
loop_
_entity.id
_entity.type
_entity.pdbx_description
1 polymer ?
#
loop_
_entity_poly.entity_id
_entity_poly.type
_entity_poly.pdbx_seq_one_letter_code
_entity_poly.pdbx_strand_id
1 'polypeptide(L)'
;MKTVKEAENQRKISANLRENEKYLRSRLDKCSDILIRSMRLGEKQKVDCLMVYIEVAVSNMMLDDSAIGKMINHFWEISPEQIQEFIKNNSLGIADVKKLTDMDEAIAAMLAGNAVFFIDGYDKAMKISSKGYPSMGVMEAESEKVLRGSREGFSDSVKSNSALVRKRLRDTRLKVEEYYTGVRTHTLTQVLYMEDLVHEELLEQVKERLERFRIDGILDSGMLEQLTEDVWYSPFPQYQTTQRPDRAVQEILNGKVVILCDNSPEALILPGNFNSFMESSEDWYHRFEMASFLRTLRYLAVIMATVLPGLYLAVIRFHTQILPSALILSLAQAREGVPFSSVTELIFLELSFELIREAGVRVPGALGNAIGIVGGLVIGQAAVEANLVSPIVVMIVALTALGSMTVPNEEFAAAFRLLKYVFLILGGYLGIYGIVLGVYLTIAHLAGLSSFGVPYMVPFIKKDPHEEKGEGIWRAPLRMRWRRPLYAREEQRIRLKRKEPLS
;
A
#
# COMPACT_ATOMS: atom_id res chain seq x y z
N MET A 1 -17.52 -11.64 -28.17
CA MET A 1 -17.63 -10.17 -28.31
C MET A 1 -19.04 -9.74 -27.91
N LYS A 2 -19.33 -9.79 -26.60
CA LYS A 2 -20.52 -9.14 -26.04
C LYS A 2 -20.03 -7.83 -25.46
N THR A 3 -20.21 -6.78 -26.21
CA THR A 3 -20.01 -5.39 -25.83
C THR A 3 -20.74 -5.12 -24.52
N VAL A 4 -20.01 -4.58 -23.56
CA VAL A 4 -20.56 -3.86 -22.41
C VAL A 4 -21.25 -2.60 -22.95
N LYS A 5 -22.40 -2.81 -23.52
CA LYS A 5 -23.56 -1.93 -23.58
C LYS A 5 -24.64 -2.63 -22.76
N GLU A 6 -24.39 -2.85 -21.49
CA GLU A 6 -25.47 -2.77 -20.55
C GLU A 6 -25.86 -1.30 -20.56
N ALA A 7 -26.92 -1.05 -21.32
CA ALA A 7 -27.64 0.19 -21.27
C ALA A 7 -27.78 0.57 -19.80
N GLU A 8 -27.32 1.77 -19.45
CA GLU A 8 -27.78 2.54 -18.30
C GLU A 8 -29.31 2.62 -18.40
N ASN A 9 -29.96 1.56 -17.99
CA ASN A 9 -31.35 1.62 -17.59
C ASN A 9 -31.33 2.37 -16.27
N GLN A 10 -31.39 3.69 -16.34
CA GLN A 10 -31.53 4.57 -15.19
C GLN A 10 -32.71 4.00 -14.37
N ARG A 11 -32.36 3.28 -13.30
CA ARG A 11 -33.38 2.66 -12.46
C ARG A 11 -34.00 3.74 -11.59
N LYS A 12 -35.23 4.13 -11.90
CA LYS A 12 -35.97 5.06 -11.05
C LYS A 12 -36.14 4.49 -9.64
N ILE A 13 -36.14 5.36 -8.67
CA ILE A 13 -36.43 5.01 -7.29
C ILE A 13 -37.91 4.59 -7.20
N SER A 14 -38.16 3.41 -6.61
CA SER A 14 -39.51 2.90 -6.39
C SER A 14 -40.14 3.57 -5.17
N ALA A 15 -41.46 3.81 -5.20
CA ALA A 15 -42.22 4.21 -4.03
C ALA A 15 -42.27 3.08 -2.96
N ASN A 16 -42.04 1.83 -3.36
CA ASN A 16 -41.93 0.70 -2.44
C ASN A 16 -40.51 0.61 -1.85
N LEU A 17 -40.39 0.91 -0.56
CA LEU A 17 -39.10 0.91 0.15
C LEU A 17 -38.43 -0.46 0.11
N ARG A 18 -39.13 -1.57 0.17
CA ARG A 18 -38.59 -2.93 0.15
C ARG A 18 -37.89 -3.25 -1.17
N GLU A 19 -38.36 -2.74 -2.28
CA GLU A 19 -37.72 -2.92 -3.59
C GLU A 19 -36.40 -2.17 -3.65
N ASN A 20 -36.38 -0.94 -3.14
CA ASN A 20 -35.17 -0.12 -3.05
C ASN A 20 -34.14 -0.79 -2.11
N GLU A 21 -34.56 -1.26 -0.95
CA GLU A 21 -33.70 -1.98 0.00
C GLU A 21 -33.10 -3.26 -0.61
N LYS A 22 -33.93 -4.09 -1.25
CA LYS A 22 -33.47 -5.31 -1.92
C LYS A 22 -32.41 -5.02 -2.98
N TYR A 23 -32.63 -3.99 -3.79
CA TYR A 23 -31.67 -3.58 -4.81
C TYR A 23 -30.36 -3.07 -4.18
N LEU A 24 -30.44 -2.20 -3.19
CA LEU A 24 -29.25 -1.68 -2.49
C LEU A 24 -28.44 -2.80 -1.85
N ARG A 25 -29.09 -3.73 -1.14
CA ARG A 25 -28.43 -4.88 -0.53
C ARG A 25 -27.73 -5.77 -1.56
N SER A 26 -28.31 -5.96 -2.74
CA SER A 26 -27.68 -6.75 -3.81
C SER A 26 -26.47 -6.07 -4.45
N ARG A 27 -26.49 -4.72 -4.55
CA ARG A 27 -25.39 -3.94 -5.15
C ARG A 27 -24.25 -3.69 -4.16
N LEU A 28 -24.58 -3.59 -2.88
CA LEU A 28 -23.67 -3.31 -1.78
C LEU A 28 -23.30 -4.56 -0.98
N ASP A 29 -23.52 -5.74 -1.56
CA ASP A 29 -23.07 -7.00 -0.99
C ASP A 29 -21.56 -6.96 -0.73
N LYS A 30 -21.12 -7.50 0.42
CA LYS A 30 -19.70 -7.49 0.87
C LYS A 30 -19.07 -6.08 0.97
N CYS A 31 -19.89 -5.05 1.24
CA CYS A 31 -19.44 -3.70 1.54
C CYS A 31 -19.72 -3.39 3.01
N SER A 32 -18.93 -3.93 3.94
CA SER A 32 -19.14 -3.77 5.40
C SER A 32 -18.98 -2.32 5.88
N ASP A 33 -18.27 -1.49 5.11
CA ASP A 33 -18.09 -0.06 5.36
C ASP A 33 -19.33 0.79 5.06
N ILE A 34 -20.37 0.21 4.42
CA ILE A 34 -21.60 0.88 4.04
C ILE A 34 -22.76 0.38 4.91
N LEU A 35 -23.33 1.29 5.67
CA LEU A 35 -24.45 0.97 6.56
C LEU A 35 -25.79 1.25 5.88
N ILE A 36 -26.69 0.27 5.99
CA ILE A 36 -28.07 0.35 5.56
C ILE A 36 -28.94 0.23 6.82
N ARG A 37 -29.43 1.37 7.33
CA ARG A 37 -30.24 1.42 8.54
C ARG A 37 -31.71 1.61 8.20
N SER A 38 -32.53 0.65 8.60
CA SER A 38 -33.99 0.76 8.54
C SER A 38 -34.49 1.39 9.84
N MET A 39 -35.37 2.38 9.74
CA MET A 39 -35.96 3.07 10.88
C MET A 39 -37.46 3.33 10.65
N ARG A 40 -38.19 3.54 11.71
CA ARG A 40 -39.60 3.90 11.67
C ARG A 40 -39.83 5.26 12.29
N LEU A 41 -40.39 6.16 11.53
CA LEU A 41 -40.69 7.53 11.96
C LEU A 41 -42.19 7.72 12.19
N GLY A 42 -42.55 8.50 13.17
CA GLY A 42 -43.92 8.84 13.54
C GLY A 42 -44.47 8.08 14.74
N GLU A 43 -45.23 8.76 15.62
CA GLU A 43 -45.80 8.20 16.84
C GLU A 43 -47.12 7.41 16.56
N LYS A 44 -48.05 8.02 15.83
CA LYS A 44 -49.36 7.45 15.55
C LYS A 44 -49.45 6.68 14.24
N GLN A 45 -48.80 7.16 13.19
CA GLN A 45 -48.68 6.49 11.92
C GLN A 45 -47.21 6.29 11.59
N LYS A 46 -46.74 5.05 11.72
CA LYS A 46 -45.36 4.69 11.50
C LYS A 46 -45.06 4.59 10.01
N VAL A 47 -44.12 5.41 9.51
CA VAL A 47 -43.59 5.35 8.15
C VAL A 47 -42.25 4.67 8.17
N ASP A 48 -42.10 3.61 7.40
CA ASP A 48 -40.81 2.91 7.26
C ASP A 48 -39.87 3.77 6.39
N CYS A 49 -38.64 3.90 6.86
CA CYS A 49 -37.59 4.69 6.20
C CYS A 49 -36.29 3.90 6.17
N LEU A 50 -35.45 4.20 5.18
CA LEU A 50 -34.14 3.60 4.99
C LEU A 50 -33.08 4.67 4.83
N MET A 51 -32.01 4.59 5.59
CA MET A 51 -30.86 5.46 5.44
C MET A 51 -29.62 4.65 5.04
N VAL A 52 -28.91 5.13 4.01
CA VAL A 52 -27.71 4.48 3.47
C VAL A 52 -26.55 5.47 3.48
N TYR A 53 -25.44 5.06 4.08
CA TYR A 53 -24.26 5.92 4.21
C TYR A 53 -22.98 5.11 4.50
N ILE A 54 -21.83 5.71 4.23
CA ILE A 54 -20.52 5.16 4.62
C ILE A 54 -20.27 5.51 6.08
N GLU A 55 -19.98 4.52 6.95
CA GLU A 55 -19.95 4.66 8.40
C GLU A 55 -19.07 5.82 8.88
N VAL A 56 -17.84 5.92 8.39
CA VAL A 56 -16.87 6.94 8.84
C VAL A 56 -16.93 8.22 8.00
N ALA A 57 -17.43 8.15 6.78
CA ALA A 57 -17.52 9.31 5.89
C ALA A 57 -18.68 10.25 6.24
N VAL A 58 -19.54 9.83 7.16
CA VAL A 58 -20.66 10.61 7.66
C VAL A 58 -20.40 10.92 9.13
N SER A 59 -20.20 12.20 9.45
CA SER A 59 -20.00 12.62 10.83
C SER A 59 -21.20 12.23 11.70
N ASN A 60 -20.97 11.41 12.73
CA ASN A 60 -22.02 11.02 13.68
C ASN A 60 -22.65 12.27 14.35
N MET A 61 -21.87 13.30 14.61
CA MET A 61 -22.36 14.56 15.15
C MET A 61 -23.33 15.27 14.20
N MET A 62 -23.14 15.15 12.88
CA MET A 62 -24.07 15.71 11.89
C MET A 62 -25.31 14.85 11.71
N LEU A 63 -25.22 13.53 11.94
CA LEU A 63 -26.38 12.63 11.85
C LEU A 63 -27.23 12.70 13.12
N ASP A 64 -26.62 12.70 14.31
CA ASP A 64 -27.36 12.61 15.56
C ASP A 64 -27.92 13.97 16.03
N ASP A 65 -27.13 15.05 15.93
CA ASP A 65 -27.55 16.37 16.46
C ASP A 65 -28.30 17.25 15.48
N SER A 66 -28.05 17.14 14.18
CA SER A 66 -28.65 18.11 13.24
C SER A 66 -29.63 17.53 12.23
N ALA A 67 -29.35 16.37 11.64
CA ALA A 67 -30.22 15.82 10.59
C ALA A 67 -31.19 14.78 11.11
N ILE A 68 -30.68 13.74 11.80
CA ILE A 68 -31.52 12.64 12.28
C ILE A 68 -32.19 13.00 13.60
N GLY A 69 -31.46 13.61 14.53
CA GLY A 69 -32.05 14.03 15.82
C GLY A 69 -33.17 15.04 15.62
N LYS A 70 -32.97 16.03 14.72
CA LYS A 70 -34.03 16.98 14.36
C LYS A 70 -35.12 16.34 13.52
N MET A 71 -34.80 15.41 12.61
CA MET A 71 -35.81 14.62 11.90
C MET A 71 -36.62 13.75 12.89
N ILE A 72 -35.95 12.99 13.76
CA ILE A 72 -36.65 12.14 14.73
C ILE A 72 -37.51 12.99 15.65
N ASN A 73 -37.00 14.08 16.19
CA ASN A 73 -37.75 14.97 17.08
C ASN A 73 -38.86 15.75 16.37
N HIS A 74 -38.67 16.14 15.11
CA HIS A 74 -39.69 16.86 14.34
C HIS A 74 -40.74 15.92 13.70
N PHE A 75 -40.31 14.75 13.23
CA PHE A 75 -41.22 13.74 12.63
C PHE A 75 -41.98 12.90 13.66
N TRP A 76 -41.58 12.94 14.94
CA TRP A 76 -42.27 12.25 16.00
C TRP A 76 -43.74 12.77 16.16
N GLU A 77 -43.99 14.03 15.85
CA GLU A 77 -45.28 14.70 15.99
C GLU A 77 -46.09 14.87 14.68
N ILE A 78 -45.53 14.53 13.51
CA ILE A 78 -46.08 14.89 12.20
C ILE A 78 -46.69 13.68 11.51
N SER A 79 -47.85 13.88 10.80
CA SER A 79 -48.52 12.84 9.99
C SER A 79 -47.76 12.53 8.69
N PRO A 80 -47.92 11.32 8.09
CA PRO A 80 -47.27 10.96 6.83
C PRO A 80 -47.54 11.94 5.68
N GLU A 81 -48.72 12.52 5.64
CA GLU A 81 -49.13 13.52 4.62
C GLU A 81 -48.36 14.82 4.81
N GLN A 82 -48.15 15.24 6.05
CA GLN A 82 -47.33 16.40 6.39
C GLN A 82 -45.86 16.13 6.11
N ILE A 83 -45.37 14.91 6.30
CA ILE A 83 -43.96 14.52 5.93
C ILE A 83 -43.81 14.69 4.40
N GLN A 84 -44.75 14.26 3.59
CA GLN A 84 -44.68 14.43 2.14
C GLN A 84 -44.73 15.92 1.73
N GLU A 85 -45.52 16.69 2.41
CA GLU A 85 -45.63 18.15 2.16
C GLU A 85 -44.35 18.88 2.60
N PHE A 86 -43.79 18.53 3.73
CA PHE A 86 -42.48 19.02 4.21
C PHE A 86 -41.34 18.72 3.20
N ILE A 87 -41.33 17.49 2.68
CA ILE A 87 -40.39 17.08 1.66
C ILE A 87 -40.60 17.82 0.35
N LYS A 88 -41.87 18.08 -0.06
CA LYS A 88 -42.17 18.83 -1.26
C LYS A 88 -41.72 20.30 -1.18
N ASN A 89 -41.81 20.89 -0.02
CA ASN A 89 -41.56 22.33 0.20
C ASN A 89 -40.10 22.69 0.57
N ASN A 90 -39.19 21.72 0.61
CA ASN A 90 -37.78 21.92 1.05
C ASN A 90 -37.62 22.55 2.46
N SER A 91 -38.64 22.38 3.33
CA SER A 91 -38.73 23.08 4.60
C SER A 91 -38.07 22.34 5.80
N LEU A 92 -37.24 21.31 5.54
CA LEU A 92 -36.60 20.52 6.58
C LEU A 92 -35.57 21.30 7.44
N GLY A 93 -35.33 22.56 7.15
CA GLY A 93 -34.39 23.38 7.91
C GLY A 93 -32.93 22.89 7.85
N ILE A 94 -32.63 21.95 6.99
CA ILE A 94 -31.31 21.40 6.75
C ILE A 94 -30.75 22.05 5.50
N ALA A 95 -29.62 22.70 5.62
CA ALA A 95 -29.09 23.64 4.63
C ALA A 95 -28.81 23.09 3.23
N ASP A 96 -28.79 21.75 3.01
CA ASP A 96 -28.39 21.18 1.73
C ASP A 96 -29.02 19.80 1.48
N VAL A 97 -30.36 19.79 1.28
CA VAL A 97 -31.12 18.57 0.89
C VAL A 97 -31.44 18.62 -0.60
N LYS A 98 -30.87 17.70 -1.37
CA LYS A 98 -31.18 17.52 -2.79
C LYS A 98 -32.03 16.28 -3.01
N LYS A 99 -33.10 16.42 -3.77
CA LYS A 99 -33.97 15.30 -4.20
C LYS A 99 -33.29 14.53 -5.35
N LEU A 100 -33.27 13.21 -5.25
CA LEU A 100 -32.75 12.30 -6.25
C LEU A 100 -33.87 11.43 -6.79
N THR A 101 -33.94 11.27 -8.09
CA THR A 101 -34.97 10.48 -8.76
C THR A 101 -34.48 9.16 -9.29
N ASP A 102 -33.16 9.02 -9.37
CA ASP A 102 -32.44 7.88 -9.92
C ASP A 102 -31.63 7.15 -8.84
N MET A 103 -31.63 5.82 -8.89
CA MET A 103 -30.92 4.98 -7.94
C MET A 103 -29.39 5.09 -8.12
N ASP A 104 -28.91 5.24 -9.35
CA ASP A 104 -27.49 5.37 -9.61
C ASP A 104 -26.97 6.74 -9.11
N GLU A 105 -27.78 7.81 -9.23
CA GLU A 105 -27.46 9.10 -8.58
C GLU A 105 -27.45 8.97 -7.05
N ALA A 106 -28.35 8.18 -6.46
CA ALA A 106 -28.40 7.93 -5.03
C ALA A 106 -27.15 7.21 -4.55
N ILE A 107 -26.73 6.15 -5.24
CA ILE A 107 -25.49 5.42 -4.96
C ILE A 107 -24.26 6.32 -5.14
N ALA A 108 -24.20 7.09 -6.22
CA ALA A 108 -23.10 8.02 -6.45
C ALA A 108 -23.01 9.10 -5.35
N ALA A 109 -24.15 9.61 -4.88
CA ALA A 109 -24.19 10.56 -3.77
C ALA A 109 -23.69 9.94 -2.46
N MET A 110 -24.06 8.71 -2.16
CA MET A 110 -23.60 7.95 -1.01
C MET A 110 -22.09 7.69 -1.09
N LEU A 111 -21.59 7.21 -2.22
CA LEU A 111 -20.16 6.99 -2.45
C LEU A 111 -19.33 8.29 -2.42
N ALA A 112 -19.98 9.44 -2.62
CA ALA A 112 -19.34 10.75 -2.40
C ALA A 112 -19.27 11.17 -0.92
N GLY A 113 -19.75 10.33 0.01
CA GLY A 113 -19.72 10.57 1.45
C GLY A 113 -20.93 11.33 1.98
N ASN A 114 -22.07 11.27 1.30
CA ASN A 114 -23.32 11.83 1.80
C ASN A 114 -24.20 10.70 2.36
N ALA A 115 -25.12 11.04 3.27
CA ALA A 115 -26.19 10.14 3.63
C ALA A 115 -27.32 10.25 2.59
N VAL A 116 -27.91 9.11 2.26
CA VAL A 116 -29.07 9.04 1.35
C VAL A 116 -30.24 8.41 2.11
N PHE A 117 -31.37 9.09 2.07
CA PHE A 117 -32.57 8.75 2.83
C PHE A 117 -33.72 8.43 1.90
N PHE A 118 -34.35 7.28 2.12
CA PHE A 118 -35.50 6.78 1.38
C PHE A 118 -36.71 6.67 2.33
N ILE A 119 -37.92 7.01 1.85
CA ILE A 119 -39.16 6.98 2.62
C ILE A 119 -40.14 6.10 1.89
N ASP A 120 -40.85 5.23 2.61
CA ASP A 120 -41.88 4.40 2.02
C ASP A 120 -43.06 5.26 1.49
N GLY A 121 -43.58 4.88 0.33
CA GLY A 121 -44.59 5.66 -0.37
C GLY A 121 -44.07 6.87 -1.17
N TYR A 122 -42.72 7.11 -1.19
CA TYR A 122 -42.10 8.23 -1.91
C TYR A 122 -41.15 7.76 -3.00
N ASP A 123 -41.36 8.25 -4.23
CA ASP A 123 -40.65 7.85 -5.45
C ASP A 123 -39.29 8.56 -5.66
N LYS A 124 -38.74 9.18 -4.60
CA LYS A 124 -37.46 9.92 -4.63
C LYS A 124 -36.67 9.66 -3.36
N ALA A 125 -35.34 9.76 -3.44
CA ALA A 125 -34.51 9.79 -2.28
C ALA A 125 -34.06 11.21 -1.95
N MET A 126 -33.66 11.42 -0.71
CA MET A 126 -33.10 12.67 -0.24
C MET A 126 -31.61 12.49 0.03
N LYS A 127 -30.79 13.31 -0.63
CA LYS A 127 -29.38 13.44 -0.32
C LYS A 127 -29.22 14.42 0.82
N ILE A 128 -28.63 13.99 1.91
CA ILE A 128 -28.25 14.83 3.04
C ILE A 128 -26.74 15.07 2.96
N SER A 129 -26.36 16.35 2.80
CA SER A 129 -24.94 16.71 2.76
C SER A 129 -24.33 16.55 4.16
N SER A 130 -23.64 15.43 4.37
CA SER A 130 -23.03 15.05 5.65
C SER A 130 -21.54 14.70 5.48
N LYS A 131 -20.88 15.25 4.45
CA LYS A 131 -19.49 14.93 4.12
C LYS A 131 -18.56 15.10 5.32
N GLY A 132 -18.15 14.00 5.90
CA GLY A 132 -17.26 13.93 7.04
C GLY A 132 -16.10 12.95 6.82
N TYR A 133 -15.61 12.80 5.58
CA TYR A 133 -14.41 12.01 5.37
C TYR A 133 -13.29 12.48 6.31
N PRO A 134 -12.52 11.56 6.88
CA PRO A 134 -11.41 11.93 7.75
C PRO A 134 -10.52 12.94 7.04
N SER A 135 -10.50 14.17 7.51
CA SER A 135 -9.67 15.25 6.98
C SER A 135 -8.87 15.93 8.09
N MET A 136 -9.41 15.96 9.30
CA MET A 136 -8.69 16.37 10.50
C MET A 136 -8.15 15.13 11.21
N GLY A 137 -6.86 15.11 11.54
CA GLY A 137 -6.19 13.99 12.18
C GLY A 137 -5.67 12.91 11.23
N VAL A 138 -5.76 13.13 9.91
CA VAL A 138 -5.04 12.30 8.94
C VAL A 138 -3.58 12.70 9.00
N MET A 139 -2.76 11.80 9.50
CA MET A 139 -1.31 12.00 9.63
C MET A 139 -0.65 11.95 8.24
N GLU A 140 0.49 12.63 8.09
CA GLU A 140 1.34 12.40 6.93
C GLU A 140 1.98 11.01 7.03
N ALA A 141 2.14 10.33 5.90
CA ALA A 141 2.87 9.06 5.84
C ALA A 141 4.34 9.31 6.19
N GLU A 142 4.73 9.02 7.43
CA GLU A 142 6.07 9.36 7.95
C GLU A 142 7.17 8.52 7.29
N SER A 143 6.91 7.24 7.04
CA SER A 143 7.85 6.32 6.41
C SER A 143 7.93 6.46 4.89
N GLU A 144 6.87 6.98 4.22
CA GLU A 144 6.80 7.12 2.77
C GLU A 144 6.59 8.57 2.34
N LYS A 145 7.47 9.49 2.80
CA LYS A 145 7.43 10.91 2.41
C LYS A 145 7.68 11.08 0.91
N VAL A 146 6.89 11.93 0.29
CA VAL A 146 6.98 12.25 -1.15
C VAL A 146 7.04 13.75 -1.38
N LEU A 147 7.82 14.16 -2.39
CA LEU A 147 7.89 15.54 -2.84
C LEU A 147 6.65 15.93 -3.65
N ARG A 148 6.08 14.97 -4.39
CA ARG A 148 4.91 15.20 -5.24
C ARG A 148 3.90 14.08 -5.05
N GLY A 149 2.65 14.43 -4.73
CA GLY A 149 1.56 13.48 -4.54
C GLY A 149 0.70 13.81 -3.33
N SER A 150 -0.18 12.88 -2.95
CA SER A 150 -0.95 12.98 -1.72
C SER A 150 -0.03 12.90 -0.51
N ARG A 151 -0.34 13.65 0.54
CA ARG A 151 0.36 13.56 1.83
C ARG A 151 -0.42 12.80 2.87
N GLU A 152 -1.68 12.44 2.56
CA GLU A 152 -2.52 11.67 3.47
C GLU A 152 -1.91 10.30 3.72
N GLY A 153 -1.73 9.94 4.98
CA GLY A 153 -1.33 8.62 5.46
C GLY A 153 -2.49 7.88 6.12
N PHE A 154 -2.33 6.58 6.31
CA PHE A 154 -3.21 5.78 7.13
C PHE A 154 -3.00 6.08 8.61
N SER A 155 -4.03 5.82 9.42
CA SER A 155 -4.04 5.96 10.88
C SER A 155 -4.22 4.59 11.54
N ASP A 156 -4.18 4.55 12.87
CA ASP A 156 -4.41 3.31 13.63
C ASP A 156 -5.86 2.79 13.51
N SER A 157 -6.80 3.59 13.04
CA SER A 157 -8.21 3.18 12.90
C SER A 157 -8.47 2.56 11.53
N VAL A 158 -8.76 1.26 11.50
CA VAL A 158 -9.07 0.50 10.27
C VAL A 158 -10.27 1.08 9.51
N LYS A 159 -11.29 1.56 10.22
CA LYS A 159 -12.49 2.16 9.61
C LYS A 159 -12.17 3.50 8.94
N SER A 160 -11.32 4.31 9.56
CA SER A 160 -10.82 5.55 8.95
C SER A 160 -10.00 5.26 7.69
N ASN A 161 -9.18 4.22 7.73
CA ASN A 161 -8.32 3.81 6.64
C ASN A 161 -9.15 3.31 5.43
N SER A 162 -10.17 2.48 5.64
CA SER A 162 -11.06 2.05 4.56
C SER A 162 -11.87 3.22 3.97
N ALA A 163 -12.27 4.19 4.79
CA ALA A 163 -12.93 5.40 4.30
C ALA A 163 -12.00 6.25 3.41
N LEU A 164 -10.68 6.33 3.72
CA LEU A 164 -9.69 7.01 2.86
C LEU A 164 -9.50 6.32 1.51
N VAL A 165 -9.58 4.98 1.47
CA VAL A 165 -9.59 4.20 0.23
C VAL A 165 -10.88 4.47 -0.55
N ARG A 166 -12.04 4.39 0.11
CA ARG A 166 -13.37 4.63 -0.49
C ARG A 166 -13.52 6.06 -1.03
N LYS A 167 -12.94 7.06 -0.35
CA LYS A 167 -12.90 8.45 -0.80
C LYS A 167 -12.31 8.60 -2.22
N ARG A 168 -11.29 7.78 -2.53
CA ARG A 168 -10.58 7.79 -3.82
C ARG A 168 -11.21 6.85 -4.85
N LEU A 169 -11.74 5.71 -4.40
CA LEU A 169 -12.30 4.67 -5.25
C LEU A 169 -13.82 4.54 -5.01
N ARG A 170 -14.58 5.39 -5.70
CA ARG A 170 -16.04 5.52 -5.56
C ARG A 170 -16.76 4.55 -6.48
N ASP A 171 -16.62 3.25 -6.22
CA ASP A 171 -17.22 2.18 -7.01
C ASP A 171 -17.84 1.13 -6.08
N THR A 172 -19.03 0.62 -6.38
CA THR A 172 -19.70 -0.44 -5.61
C THR A 172 -19.02 -1.80 -5.75
N ARG A 173 -18.17 -1.97 -6.76
CA ARG A 173 -17.34 -3.17 -6.96
C ARG A 173 -16.11 -3.20 -6.03
N LEU A 174 -15.77 -2.10 -5.38
CA LEU A 174 -14.86 -2.13 -4.25
C LEU A 174 -15.55 -2.85 -3.10
N LYS A 175 -15.07 -4.02 -2.76
CA LYS A 175 -15.55 -4.82 -1.63
C LYS A 175 -14.67 -4.58 -0.42
N VAL A 176 -15.30 -4.59 0.76
CA VAL A 176 -14.67 -4.45 2.06
C VAL A 176 -15.26 -5.53 2.94
N GLU A 177 -14.53 -6.61 3.16
CA GLU A 177 -14.97 -7.71 4.03
C GLU A 177 -14.28 -7.61 5.38
N GLU A 178 -15.02 -7.84 6.46
CA GLU A 178 -14.53 -7.76 7.83
C GLU A 178 -14.26 -9.15 8.40
N TYR A 179 -13.09 -9.27 9.03
CA TYR A 179 -12.64 -10.45 9.76
C TYR A 179 -12.19 -10.04 11.16
N TYR A 180 -12.39 -10.91 12.14
CA TYR A 180 -11.89 -10.71 13.50
C TYR A 180 -10.76 -11.69 13.75
N THR A 181 -9.56 -11.17 13.96
CA THR A 181 -8.34 -11.94 14.19
C THR A 181 -7.91 -11.85 15.66
N GLY A 182 -7.33 -12.94 16.19
CA GLY A 182 -6.97 -13.02 17.60
C GLY A 182 -8.14 -13.42 18.52
N VAL A 183 -7.92 -14.46 19.32
CA VAL A 183 -8.98 -15.03 20.20
C VAL A 183 -9.35 -14.08 21.34
N ARG A 184 -8.41 -13.29 21.83
CA ARG A 184 -8.61 -12.36 22.97
C ARG A 184 -8.74 -10.92 22.50
N THR A 185 -7.98 -10.51 21.48
CA THR A 185 -7.98 -9.12 21.02
C THR A 185 -9.17 -8.81 20.13
N HIS A 186 -9.71 -9.82 19.40
CA HIS A 186 -10.77 -9.62 18.40
C HIS A 186 -10.47 -8.44 17.48
N THR A 187 -9.22 -8.36 17.01
CA THR A 187 -8.74 -7.25 16.19
C THR A 187 -9.46 -7.25 14.85
N LEU A 188 -10.11 -6.12 14.54
CA LEU A 188 -10.81 -5.97 13.27
C LEU A 188 -9.82 -5.87 12.11
N THR A 189 -9.98 -6.75 11.16
CA THR A 189 -9.17 -6.80 9.94
C THR A 189 -10.10 -6.66 8.74
N GLN A 190 -9.82 -5.74 7.83
CA GLN A 190 -10.61 -5.51 6.63
C GLN A 190 -9.84 -5.93 5.39
N VAL A 191 -10.47 -6.70 4.51
CA VAL A 191 -9.94 -7.15 3.22
C VAL A 191 -10.60 -6.35 2.11
N LEU A 192 -9.80 -5.55 1.38
CA LEU A 192 -10.26 -4.64 0.33
C LEU A 192 -9.80 -5.12 -1.04
N TYR A 193 -10.72 -5.20 -1.98
CA TYR A 193 -10.42 -5.62 -3.35
C TYR A 193 -11.47 -5.14 -4.35
N MET A 194 -11.13 -5.11 -5.65
CA MET A 194 -12.11 -4.92 -6.72
C MET A 194 -12.65 -6.27 -7.19
N GLU A 195 -13.95 -6.46 -7.06
CA GLU A 195 -14.64 -7.71 -7.39
C GLU A 195 -14.43 -8.18 -8.84
N ASP A 196 -14.36 -7.23 -9.78
CA ASP A 196 -14.15 -7.50 -11.20
C ASP A 196 -12.68 -7.66 -11.61
N LEU A 197 -11.72 -7.33 -10.74
CA LEU A 197 -10.29 -7.33 -11.04
C LEU A 197 -9.51 -8.43 -10.34
N VAL A 198 -9.88 -8.78 -9.12
CA VAL A 198 -9.17 -9.76 -8.30
C VAL A 198 -9.37 -11.18 -8.85
N HIS A 199 -8.33 -12.00 -8.85
CA HIS A 199 -8.46 -13.44 -9.08
C HIS A 199 -9.13 -14.12 -7.89
N GLU A 200 -10.10 -14.98 -8.14
CA GLU A 200 -10.83 -15.71 -7.09
C GLU A 200 -9.90 -16.57 -6.25
N GLU A 201 -8.97 -17.29 -6.90
CA GLU A 201 -7.98 -18.13 -6.22
C GLU A 201 -7.13 -17.35 -5.22
N LEU A 202 -6.71 -16.12 -5.58
CA LEU A 202 -5.98 -15.24 -4.68
C LEU A 202 -6.82 -14.87 -3.46
N LEU A 203 -8.08 -14.48 -3.70
CA LEU A 203 -8.99 -14.08 -2.64
C LEU A 203 -9.30 -15.23 -1.68
N GLU A 204 -9.51 -16.44 -2.19
CA GLU A 204 -9.75 -17.64 -1.39
C GLU A 204 -8.53 -17.97 -0.52
N GLN A 205 -7.32 -17.94 -1.08
CA GLN A 205 -6.09 -18.14 -0.31
C GLN A 205 -5.92 -17.12 0.81
N VAL A 206 -6.25 -15.86 0.55
CA VAL A 206 -6.19 -14.80 1.60
C VAL A 206 -7.16 -15.13 2.74
N LYS A 207 -8.40 -15.46 2.42
CA LYS A 207 -9.43 -15.78 3.42
C LYS A 207 -9.06 -17.01 4.24
N GLU A 208 -8.63 -18.07 3.56
CA GLU A 208 -8.18 -19.31 4.21
C GLU A 208 -7.06 -19.04 5.21
N ARG A 209 -6.09 -18.20 4.85
CA ARG A 209 -4.95 -17.92 5.73
C ARG A 209 -5.32 -17.04 6.91
N LEU A 210 -6.21 -16.07 6.74
CA LEU A 210 -6.72 -15.26 7.85
C LEU A 210 -7.47 -16.09 8.89
N GLU A 211 -8.13 -17.17 8.47
CA GLU A 211 -8.87 -18.08 9.35
C GLU A 211 -8.03 -19.25 9.89
N ARG A 212 -6.87 -19.50 9.30
CA ARG A 212 -6.04 -20.68 9.60
C ARG A 212 -5.42 -20.66 10.98
N PHE A 213 -5.07 -19.49 11.49
CA PHE A 213 -4.34 -19.35 12.74
C PHE A 213 -5.25 -18.94 13.90
N ARG A 214 -5.11 -19.64 15.02
CA ARG A 214 -5.71 -19.25 16.30
C ARG A 214 -4.60 -18.78 17.25
N ILE A 215 -4.42 -17.48 17.33
CA ILE A 215 -3.48 -16.82 18.24
C ILE A 215 -4.22 -16.00 19.27
N ASP A 216 -3.64 -15.79 20.43
CA ASP A 216 -4.24 -14.99 21.51
C ASP A 216 -4.60 -13.57 21.07
N GLY A 217 -3.73 -12.92 20.34
CA GLY A 217 -3.96 -11.56 19.86
C GLY A 217 -3.11 -11.18 18.65
N ILE A 218 -3.66 -10.29 17.82
CA ILE A 218 -2.96 -9.55 16.77
C ILE A 218 -2.93 -8.10 17.19
N LEU A 219 -1.75 -7.55 17.39
CA LEU A 219 -1.55 -6.18 17.89
C LEU A 219 -1.20 -5.20 16.76
N ASP A 220 -0.66 -5.70 15.68
CA ASP A 220 -0.24 -4.92 14.52
C ASP A 220 -0.27 -5.76 13.22
N SER A 221 -0.30 -5.10 12.07
CA SER A 221 -0.30 -5.72 10.74
C SER A 221 0.91 -6.64 10.51
N GLY A 222 2.10 -6.32 11.04
CA GLY A 222 3.30 -7.13 10.92
C GLY A 222 3.20 -8.51 11.59
N MET A 223 2.39 -8.65 12.64
CA MET A 223 2.10 -9.98 13.20
C MET A 223 1.23 -10.82 12.27
N LEU A 224 0.26 -10.19 11.60
CA LEU A 224 -0.60 -10.84 10.64
C LEU A 224 0.19 -11.31 9.42
N GLU A 225 1.10 -10.46 8.91
CA GLU A 225 2.02 -10.77 7.83
C GLU A 225 2.83 -12.04 8.11
N GLN A 226 3.57 -12.05 9.21
CA GLN A 226 4.42 -13.19 9.61
C GLN A 226 3.66 -14.51 9.76
N LEU A 227 2.38 -14.46 10.19
CA LEU A 227 1.55 -15.67 10.36
C LEU A 227 1.01 -16.20 9.03
N THR A 228 0.89 -15.35 8.02
CA THR A 228 0.19 -15.67 6.76
C THR A 228 1.12 -15.79 5.55
N GLU A 229 2.42 -15.52 5.71
CA GLU A 229 3.44 -15.72 4.67
C GLU A 229 3.59 -17.17 4.22
N ASP A 230 3.95 -17.36 2.93
CA ASP A 230 4.23 -18.68 2.35
C ASP A 230 5.52 -19.28 2.87
N VAL A 231 6.58 -18.45 2.95
CA VAL A 231 7.95 -18.88 3.23
C VAL A 231 8.52 -18.06 4.37
N TRP A 232 8.19 -18.46 5.60
CA TRP A 232 8.55 -17.79 6.84
C TRP A 232 10.07 -17.65 7.10
N TYR A 233 10.91 -18.49 6.49
CA TYR A 233 12.37 -18.47 6.66
C TYR A 233 13.08 -17.59 5.64
N SER A 234 12.38 -17.05 4.66
CA SER A 234 12.96 -16.13 3.68
C SER A 234 13.13 -14.73 4.30
N PRO A 235 14.29 -14.09 4.13
CA PRO A 235 14.44 -12.71 4.56
C PRO A 235 13.70 -11.70 3.65
N PHE A 236 13.18 -12.15 2.51
CA PHE A 236 12.47 -11.30 1.56
C PHE A 236 10.99 -11.25 1.89
N PRO A 237 10.41 -10.05 2.08
CA PRO A 237 9.00 -9.89 2.41
C PRO A 237 8.11 -10.36 1.25
N GLN A 238 6.98 -10.98 1.58
CA GLN A 238 6.01 -11.48 0.61
C GLN A 238 4.78 -10.56 0.48
N TYR A 239 4.61 -9.67 1.45
CA TYR A 239 3.66 -8.57 1.43
C TYR A 239 4.37 -7.26 1.12
N GLN A 240 3.69 -6.40 0.40
CA GLN A 240 4.12 -5.02 0.23
C GLN A 240 3.38 -4.16 1.26
N THR A 241 4.09 -3.45 2.11
CA THR A 241 3.51 -2.54 3.09
C THR A 241 3.40 -1.12 2.54
N THR A 242 2.40 -0.36 2.98
CA THR A 242 2.29 1.07 2.66
C THR A 242 1.48 1.81 3.72
N GLN A 243 1.94 3.02 4.07
CA GLN A 243 1.17 3.97 4.88
C GLN A 243 0.31 4.90 4.02
N ARG A 244 0.30 4.72 2.69
CA ARG A 244 -0.31 5.65 1.74
C ARG A 244 -1.59 5.11 1.12
N PRO A 245 -2.74 5.77 1.34
CA PRO A 245 -4.01 5.38 0.72
C PRO A 245 -4.02 5.46 -0.81
N ASP A 246 -3.26 6.38 -1.42
CA ASP A 246 -3.17 6.50 -2.88
C ASP A 246 -2.45 5.30 -3.51
N ARG A 247 -1.40 4.77 -2.86
CA ARG A 247 -0.70 3.55 -3.28
C ARG A 247 -1.60 2.32 -3.13
N ALA A 248 -2.27 2.18 -1.99
CA ALA A 248 -3.22 1.09 -1.78
C ALA A 248 -4.31 1.05 -2.87
N VAL A 249 -4.91 2.20 -3.19
CA VAL A 249 -5.91 2.31 -4.27
C VAL A 249 -5.34 1.93 -5.63
N GLN A 250 -4.12 2.35 -5.93
CA GLN A 250 -3.46 2.01 -7.18
C GLN A 250 -3.25 0.50 -7.33
N GLU A 251 -2.84 -0.16 -6.26
CA GLU A 251 -2.62 -1.61 -6.26
C GLU A 251 -3.94 -2.39 -6.33
N ILE A 252 -5.00 -1.92 -5.66
CA ILE A 252 -6.37 -2.45 -5.82
C ILE A 252 -6.82 -2.35 -7.30
N LEU A 253 -6.56 -1.22 -7.96
CA LEU A 253 -6.87 -1.04 -9.39
C LEU A 253 -6.00 -1.90 -10.32
N ASN A 254 -4.89 -2.40 -9.84
CA ASN A 254 -4.05 -3.39 -10.52
C ASN A 254 -4.56 -4.83 -10.35
N GLY A 255 -5.56 -5.07 -9.50
CA GLY A 255 -6.14 -6.39 -9.21
C GLY A 255 -5.56 -7.08 -7.98
N LYS A 256 -4.78 -6.36 -7.15
CA LYS A 256 -4.27 -6.85 -5.87
C LYS A 256 -5.33 -6.74 -4.77
N VAL A 257 -5.09 -7.45 -3.68
CA VAL A 257 -5.84 -7.37 -2.43
C VAL A 257 -5.08 -6.51 -1.43
N VAL A 258 -5.80 -5.70 -0.67
CA VAL A 258 -5.26 -4.88 0.40
C VAL A 258 -5.90 -5.30 1.71
N ILE A 259 -5.09 -5.53 2.74
CA ILE A 259 -5.54 -5.84 4.08
C ILE A 259 -5.21 -4.64 4.98
N LEU A 260 -6.21 -4.18 5.71
CA LEU A 260 -6.10 -3.17 6.74
C LEU A 260 -6.33 -3.83 8.10
N CYS A 261 -5.46 -3.59 9.06
CA CYS A 261 -5.57 -4.11 10.42
C CYS A 261 -5.83 -2.94 11.37
N ASP A 262 -6.69 -3.14 12.36
CA ASP A 262 -6.92 -2.14 13.41
C ASP A 262 -5.68 -2.02 14.29
N ASN A 263 -5.43 -0.84 14.81
CA ASN A 263 -4.23 -0.45 15.56
C ASN A 263 -2.94 -0.45 14.74
N SER A 264 -3.03 -0.42 13.40
CA SER A 264 -1.86 -0.30 12.53
C SER A 264 -2.06 0.75 11.44
N PRO A 265 -1.11 1.68 11.26
CA PRO A 265 -1.15 2.68 10.19
C PRO A 265 -0.65 2.12 8.85
N GLU A 266 -0.39 0.81 8.77
CA GLU A 266 0.13 0.16 7.58
C GLU A 266 -0.89 -0.75 6.91
N ALA A 267 -1.01 -0.63 5.60
CA ALA A 267 -1.78 -1.52 4.76
C ALA A 267 -0.87 -2.61 4.17
N LEU A 268 -1.30 -3.85 4.26
CA LEU A 268 -0.64 -4.99 3.63
C LEU A 268 -1.21 -5.20 2.23
N ILE A 269 -0.36 -5.22 1.21
CA ILE A 269 -0.74 -5.38 -0.19
C ILE A 269 -0.21 -6.70 -0.71
N LEU A 270 -1.07 -7.51 -1.31
CA LEU A 270 -0.72 -8.82 -1.83
C LEU A 270 -1.33 -9.07 -3.23
N PRO A 271 -0.62 -9.83 -4.06
CA PRO A 271 0.69 -10.44 -3.85
C PRO A 271 1.82 -9.41 -3.92
N GLY A 272 2.87 -9.57 -3.09
CA GLY A 272 4.12 -8.84 -3.22
C GLY A 272 5.01 -9.48 -4.29
N ASN A 273 5.70 -8.66 -5.10
CA ASN A 273 6.70 -9.14 -6.05
C ASN A 273 7.93 -8.24 -6.05
N PHE A 274 9.05 -8.75 -6.52
CA PHE A 274 10.33 -8.05 -6.53
C PHE A 274 10.25 -6.63 -7.09
N ASN A 275 9.54 -6.46 -8.22
CA ASN A 275 9.41 -5.16 -8.86
C ASN A 275 8.57 -4.18 -8.02
N SER A 276 7.53 -4.65 -7.32
CA SER A 276 6.66 -3.79 -6.51
C SER A 276 7.38 -3.17 -5.31
N PHE A 277 8.40 -3.85 -4.75
CA PHE A 277 9.24 -3.33 -3.68
C PHE A 277 10.24 -2.26 -4.15
N MET A 278 10.60 -2.29 -5.45
CA MET A 278 11.48 -1.30 -6.07
C MET A 278 10.75 -0.06 -6.58
N GLU A 279 9.42 -0.08 -6.57
CA GLU A 279 8.57 1.04 -6.98
C GLU A 279 8.30 2.00 -5.81
N SER A 280 8.50 3.29 -6.04
CA SER A 280 8.06 4.36 -5.15
C SER A 280 6.74 4.95 -5.65
N SER A 281 5.92 5.46 -4.72
CA SER A 281 4.69 6.19 -5.06
C SER A 281 4.96 7.40 -5.97
N GLU A 282 6.12 8.05 -5.83
CA GLU A 282 6.52 9.19 -6.65
C GLU A 282 6.72 8.84 -8.13
N ASP A 283 7.08 7.58 -8.44
CA ASP A 283 7.27 7.15 -9.82
C ASP A 283 6.02 7.37 -10.68
N TRP A 284 4.83 7.39 -10.07
CA TRP A 284 3.56 7.62 -10.75
C TRP A 284 3.27 9.09 -11.04
N TYR A 285 3.84 9.99 -10.26
CA TYR A 285 3.57 11.44 -10.33
C TYR A 285 4.64 12.21 -11.09
N HIS A 286 5.82 11.62 -11.30
CA HIS A 286 6.88 12.17 -12.12
C HIS A 286 6.72 11.83 -13.61
N ARG A 287 7.48 12.50 -14.47
CA ARG A 287 7.59 12.15 -15.88
C ARG A 287 8.26 10.78 -16.02
N PHE A 288 7.88 10.02 -17.06
CA PHE A 288 8.32 8.64 -17.21
C PHE A 288 9.85 8.51 -17.41
N GLU A 289 10.50 9.50 -18.01
CA GLU A 289 11.96 9.53 -18.20
C GLU A 289 12.67 9.59 -16.82
N MET A 290 12.24 10.51 -15.95
CA MET A 290 12.80 10.66 -14.61
C MET A 290 12.52 9.44 -13.75
N ALA A 291 11.29 8.93 -13.77
CA ALA A 291 10.92 7.74 -13.02
C ALA A 291 11.74 6.51 -13.47
N SER A 292 11.96 6.34 -14.77
CA SER A 292 12.79 5.25 -15.32
C SER A 292 14.26 5.39 -14.90
N PHE A 293 14.79 6.60 -14.93
CA PHE A 293 16.16 6.88 -14.46
C PHE A 293 16.32 6.53 -12.97
N LEU A 294 15.41 7.03 -12.12
CA LEU A 294 15.45 6.76 -10.68
C LEU A 294 15.27 5.26 -10.37
N ARG A 295 14.39 4.55 -11.06
CA ARG A 295 14.26 3.09 -10.92
C ARG A 295 15.56 2.38 -11.29
N THR A 296 16.15 2.72 -12.42
CA THR A 296 17.44 2.13 -12.84
C THR A 296 18.52 2.37 -11.78
N LEU A 297 18.56 3.57 -11.22
CA LEU A 297 19.49 3.91 -10.15
C LEU A 297 19.25 3.06 -8.87
N ARG A 298 17.98 2.83 -8.49
CA ARG A 298 17.64 1.96 -7.34
C ARG A 298 18.11 0.53 -7.56
N TYR A 299 17.88 -0.06 -8.74
CA TYR A 299 18.38 -1.41 -9.05
C TYR A 299 19.90 -1.50 -8.98
N LEU A 300 20.62 -0.52 -9.53
CA LEU A 300 22.07 -0.44 -9.43
C LEU A 300 22.52 -0.30 -7.97
N ALA A 301 21.85 0.53 -7.19
CA ALA A 301 22.17 0.78 -5.80
C ALA A 301 21.99 -0.46 -4.92
N VAL A 302 20.94 -1.27 -5.13
CA VAL A 302 20.74 -2.56 -4.44
C VAL A 302 21.88 -3.52 -4.74
N ILE A 303 22.28 -3.65 -6.00
CA ILE A 303 23.41 -4.51 -6.38
C ILE A 303 24.70 -4.01 -5.71
N MET A 304 24.96 -2.71 -5.74
CA MET A 304 26.12 -2.11 -5.09
C MET A 304 26.09 -2.31 -3.57
N ALA A 305 24.96 -2.04 -2.92
CA ALA A 305 24.82 -2.18 -1.48
C ALA A 305 25.05 -3.62 -1.00
N THR A 306 24.72 -4.61 -1.82
CA THR A 306 24.81 -6.03 -1.45
C THR A 306 26.15 -6.65 -1.82
N VAL A 307 26.63 -6.40 -3.04
CA VAL A 307 27.78 -7.14 -3.62
C VAL A 307 29.09 -6.40 -3.43
N LEU A 308 29.10 -5.06 -3.41
CA LEU A 308 30.34 -4.26 -3.43
C LEU A 308 31.32 -4.57 -2.30
N PRO A 309 30.90 -4.73 -1.02
CA PRO A 309 31.82 -5.05 0.06
C PRO A 309 32.52 -6.40 -0.14
N GLY A 310 31.76 -7.42 -0.50
CA GLY A 310 32.31 -8.75 -0.79
C GLY A 310 33.22 -8.76 -2.03
N LEU A 311 32.84 -8.02 -3.07
CA LEU A 311 33.62 -7.89 -4.30
C LEU A 311 34.97 -7.19 -4.01
N TYR A 312 35.00 -6.14 -3.18
CA TYR A 312 36.20 -5.48 -2.76
C TYR A 312 37.16 -6.46 -2.07
N LEU A 313 36.66 -7.28 -1.13
CA LEU A 313 37.47 -8.30 -0.47
C LEU A 313 37.99 -9.35 -1.45
N ALA A 314 37.12 -9.81 -2.36
CA ALA A 314 37.49 -10.80 -3.36
C ALA A 314 38.65 -10.31 -4.26
N VAL A 315 38.59 -9.06 -4.68
CA VAL A 315 39.59 -8.45 -5.54
C VAL A 315 40.93 -8.24 -4.77
N ILE A 316 40.86 -7.67 -3.58
CA ILE A 316 42.08 -7.34 -2.82
C ILE A 316 42.83 -8.57 -2.32
N ARG A 317 42.09 -9.62 -1.91
CA ARG A 317 42.72 -10.82 -1.34
C ARG A 317 43.19 -11.84 -2.37
N PHE A 318 42.43 -12.00 -3.45
CA PHE A 318 42.65 -13.13 -4.36
C PHE A 318 42.90 -12.71 -5.82
N HIS A 319 42.52 -11.51 -6.23
CA HIS A 319 42.52 -11.14 -7.64
C HIS A 319 43.10 -9.74 -7.88
N THR A 320 44.20 -9.41 -7.14
CA THR A 320 44.87 -8.10 -7.26
C THR A 320 45.36 -7.81 -8.68
N GLN A 321 45.66 -8.87 -9.46
CA GLN A 321 46.08 -8.74 -10.86
C GLN A 321 45.04 -8.09 -11.80
N ILE A 322 43.78 -7.99 -11.40
CA ILE A 322 42.73 -7.32 -12.19
C ILE A 322 42.90 -5.80 -12.13
N LEU A 323 43.55 -5.31 -11.06
CA LEU A 323 43.70 -3.88 -10.85
C LEU A 323 44.92 -3.34 -11.58
N PRO A 324 44.89 -2.11 -12.10
CA PRO A 324 46.05 -1.42 -12.61
C PRO A 324 47.13 -1.31 -11.52
N SER A 325 48.41 -1.45 -11.90
CA SER A 325 49.57 -1.41 -10.97
C SER A 325 49.60 -0.13 -10.12
N ALA A 326 49.26 1.02 -10.72
CA ALA A 326 49.19 2.28 -10.00
C ALA A 326 48.10 2.25 -8.87
N LEU A 327 46.97 1.59 -9.09
CA LEU A 327 45.93 1.46 -8.11
C LEU A 327 46.34 0.47 -6.99
N ILE A 328 47.02 -0.61 -7.33
CA ILE A 328 47.54 -1.56 -6.33
C ILE A 328 48.51 -0.84 -5.35
N LEU A 329 49.39 0.00 -5.90
CA LEU A 329 50.35 0.77 -5.07
C LEU A 329 49.59 1.76 -4.16
N SER A 330 48.60 2.48 -4.69
CA SER A 330 47.82 3.42 -3.90
C SER A 330 46.98 2.70 -2.81
N LEU A 331 46.47 1.52 -3.08
CA LEU A 331 45.75 0.68 -2.12
C LEU A 331 46.68 0.18 -1.00
N ALA A 332 47.95 -0.21 -1.35
CA ALA A 332 48.95 -0.64 -0.38
C ALA A 332 49.34 0.52 0.53
N GLN A 333 49.58 1.71 -0.03
CA GLN A 333 49.89 2.93 0.73
C GLN A 333 48.75 3.35 1.65
N ALA A 334 47.49 3.30 1.16
CA ALA A 334 46.32 3.65 1.97
C ALA A 334 46.07 2.69 3.14
N ARG A 335 46.70 1.54 3.16
CA ARG A 335 46.61 0.54 4.23
C ARG A 335 47.85 0.49 5.10
N GLU A 336 48.85 1.31 4.80
CA GLU A 336 50.09 1.39 5.61
C GLU A 336 49.75 1.87 7.02
N GLY A 337 50.17 1.11 8.03
CA GLY A 337 49.92 1.41 9.44
C GLY A 337 48.60 0.83 10.01
N VAL A 338 47.71 0.25 9.19
CA VAL A 338 46.46 -0.38 9.68
C VAL A 338 46.78 -1.80 10.20
N PRO A 339 46.51 -2.09 11.51
CA PRO A 339 46.87 -3.38 12.11
C PRO A 339 45.92 -4.52 11.76
N PHE A 340 44.73 -4.22 11.22
CA PHE A 340 43.69 -5.21 10.97
C PHE A 340 43.70 -5.74 9.53
N SER A 341 43.15 -6.95 9.36
CA SER A 341 42.91 -7.48 8.02
C SER A 341 41.77 -6.74 7.34
N SER A 342 41.75 -6.67 5.99
CA SER A 342 40.69 -6.02 5.23
C SER A 342 39.29 -6.54 5.59
N VAL A 343 39.15 -7.82 5.91
CA VAL A 343 37.90 -8.46 6.33
C VAL A 343 37.46 -7.87 7.68
N THR A 344 38.38 -7.78 8.64
CA THR A 344 38.10 -7.26 9.98
C THR A 344 37.71 -5.78 9.93
N GLU A 345 38.49 -4.96 9.17
CA GLU A 345 38.18 -3.54 8.95
C GLU A 345 36.75 -3.36 8.42
N LEU A 346 36.41 -4.13 7.39
CA LEU A 346 35.11 -4.01 6.71
C LEU A 346 33.95 -4.45 7.62
N ILE A 347 34.09 -5.59 8.32
CA ILE A 347 33.08 -6.06 9.27
C ILE A 347 32.88 -5.04 10.39
N PHE A 348 33.98 -4.52 10.94
CA PHE A 348 33.92 -3.53 12.02
C PHE A 348 33.15 -2.27 11.59
N LEU A 349 33.48 -1.72 10.43
CA LEU A 349 32.79 -0.52 9.92
C LEU A 349 31.35 -0.79 9.56
N GLU A 350 31.05 -1.90 8.91
CA GLU A 350 29.65 -2.27 8.53
C GLU A 350 28.78 -2.43 9.78
N LEU A 351 29.29 -3.09 10.83
CA LEU A 351 28.59 -3.22 12.09
C LEU A 351 28.43 -1.86 12.79
N SER A 352 29.45 -1.02 12.76
CA SER A 352 29.37 0.33 13.33
C SER A 352 28.30 1.19 12.63
N PHE A 353 28.23 1.10 11.31
CA PHE A 353 27.20 1.78 10.53
C PHE A 353 25.79 1.26 10.84
N GLU A 354 25.62 -0.06 11.03
CA GLU A 354 24.33 -0.65 11.40
C GLU A 354 23.90 -0.20 12.81
N LEU A 355 24.84 -0.10 13.76
CA LEU A 355 24.56 0.46 15.09
C LEU A 355 24.14 1.93 15.04
N ILE A 356 24.80 2.75 14.19
CA ILE A 356 24.41 4.15 14.00
C ILE A 356 22.99 4.25 13.42
N ARG A 357 22.66 3.40 12.45
CA ARG A 357 21.32 3.35 11.86
C ARG A 357 20.28 2.97 12.90
N GLU A 358 20.51 1.89 13.66
CA GLU A 358 19.61 1.44 14.72
C GLU A 358 19.36 2.53 15.78
N ALA A 359 20.43 3.24 16.16
CA ALA A 359 20.33 4.37 17.06
C ALA A 359 19.54 5.54 16.43
N GLY A 360 19.74 5.79 15.13
CA GLY A 360 19.07 6.86 14.39
C GLY A 360 17.55 6.71 14.30
N VAL A 361 17.06 5.48 14.13
CA VAL A 361 15.62 5.17 14.08
C VAL A 361 14.91 5.49 15.41
N ARG A 362 15.64 5.37 16.54
CA ARG A 362 15.08 5.61 17.89
C ARG A 362 15.05 7.08 18.30
N VAL A 363 15.71 7.94 17.55
CA VAL A 363 15.75 9.38 17.84
C VAL A 363 14.63 10.09 17.06
N PRO A 364 13.68 10.75 17.76
CA PRO A 364 12.54 11.38 17.09
C PRO A 364 12.93 12.56 16.21
N GLY A 365 12.30 12.68 15.06
CA GLY A 365 12.37 13.84 14.17
C GLY A 365 13.66 13.94 13.34
N ALA A 366 13.95 15.16 12.88
CA ALA A 366 15.09 15.46 12.00
C ALA A 366 16.48 15.16 12.61
N LEU A 367 16.55 15.05 13.93
CA LEU A 367 17.80 14.75 14.63
C LEU A 367 18.29 13.32 14.36
N GLY A 368 17.39 12.34 14.17
CA GLY A 368 17.77 10.96 13.87
C GLY A 368 18.59 10.86 12.57
N ASN A 369 18.15 11.52 11.50
CA ASN A 369 18.89 11.57 10.24
C ASN A 369 20.22 12.32 10.38
N ALA A 370 20.26 13.41 11.17
CA ALA A 370 21.48 14.15 11.42
C ALA A 370 22.52 13.31 12.19
N ILE A 371 22.09 12.56 13.21
CA ILE A 371 22.95 11.65 13.97
C ILE A 371 23.51 10.55 13.07
N GLY A 372 22.70 9.99 12.17
CA GLY A 372 23.16 9.00 11.19
C GLY A 372 24.29 9.52 10.29
N ILE A 373 24.14 10.72 9.76
CA ILE A 373 25.12 11.35 8.87
C ILE A 373 26.38 11.78 9.65
N VAL A 374 26.20 12.54 10.73
CA VAL A 374 27.32 13.07 11.53
C VAL A 374 28.06 11.94 12.25
N GLY A 375 27.32 11.00 12.84
CA GLY A 375 27.92 9.82 13.49
C GLY A 375 28.75 9.00 12.52
N GLY A 376 28.24 8.71 11.33
CA GLY A 376 28.98 8.00 10.29
C GLY A 376 30.25 8.74 9.83
N LEU A 377 30.14 10.05 9.60
CA LEU A 377 31.29 10.88 9.22
C LEU A 377 32.35 10.94 10.33
N VAL A 378 31.95 11.24 11.57
CA VAL A 378 32.85 11.37 12.72
C VAL A 378 33.52 10.05 13.05
N ILE A 379 32.79 8.94 13.10
CA ILE A 379 33.34 7.61 13.37
C ILE A 379 34.28 7.19 12.24
N GLY A 380 33.88 7.38 10.99
CA GLY A 380 34.69 7.04 9.82
C GLY A 380 36.00 7.84 9.80
N GLN A 381 35.95 9.16 10.02
CA GLN A 381 37.12 10.02 10.04
C GLN A 381 38.07 9.70 11.22
N ALA A 382 37.51 9.56 12.43
CA ALA A 382 38.31 9.20 13.62
C ALA A 382 38.96 7.82 13.47
N ALA A 383 38.29 6.84 12.88
CA ALA A 383 38.86 5.51 12.64
C ALA A 383 40.01 5.53 11.62
N VAL A 384 39.95 6.41 10.61
CA VAL A 384 41.06 6.62 9.65
C VAL A 384 42.20 7.36 10.30
N GLU A 385 41.95 8.44 11.06
CA GLU A 385 42.97 9.20 11.76
C GLU A 385 43.73 8.36 12.82
N ALA A 386 43.02 7.43 13.45
CA ALA A 386 43.59 6.48 14.39
C ALA A 386 44.30 5.27 13.72
N ASN A 387 44.34 5.23 12.39
CA ASN A 387 44.86 4.09 11.59
C ASN A 387 44.19 2.75 11.93
N LEU A 388 42.92 2.77 12.37
CA LEU A 388 42.16 1.55 12.65
C LEU A 388 41.58 0.94 11.37
N VAL A 389 41.24 1.79 10.40
CA VAL A 389 40.67 1.39 9.10
C VAL A 389 41.29 2.22 7.98
N SER A 390 41.33 1.64 6.78
CA SER A 390 41.81 2.36 5.60
C SER A 390 40.71 3.29 5.01
N PRO A 391 41.09 4.44 4.41
CA PRO A 391 40.14 5.37 3.79
C PRO A 391 39.25 4.72 2.72
N ILE A 392 39.79 3.73 2.02
CA ILE A 392 39.07 3.03 0.94
C ILE A 392 37.90 2.18 1.48
N VAL A 393 38.12 1.52 2.62
CA VAL A 393 37.08 0.74 3.30
C VAL A 393 35.96 1.67 3.76
N VAL A 394 36.27 2.84 4.30
CA VAL A 394 35.28 3.87 4.68
C VAL A 394 34.46 4.29 3.47
N MET A 395 35.09 4.53 2.32
CA MET A 395 34.40 4.90 1.08
C MET A 395 33.46 3.78 0.60
N ILE A 396 33.86 2.52 0.65
CA ILE A 396 33.04 1.38 0.26
C ILE A 396 31.82 1.25 1.16
N VAL A 397 32.03 1.31 2.49
CA VAL A 397 30.93 1.24 3.46
C VAL A 397 29.95 2.40 3.28
N ALA A 398 30.45 3.62 3.03
CA ALA A 398 29.59 4.77 2.75
C ALA A 398 28.74 4.57 1.50
N LEU A 399 29.32 4.06 0.39
CA LEU A 399 28.58 3.77 -0.84
C LEU A 399 27.53 2.68 -0.64
N THR A 400 27.84 1.63 0.13
CA THR A 400 26.88 0.56 0.43
C THR A 400 25.74 1.04 1.32
N ALA A 401 26.05 1.88 2.31
CA ALA A 401 25.05 2.49 3.18
C ALA A 401 24.09 3.39 2.38
N LEU A 402 24.63 4.29 1.54
CA LEU A 402 23.82 5.13 0.66
C LEU A 402 22.98 4.30 -0.31
N GLY A 403 23.56 3.24 -0.90
CA GLY A 403 22.84 2.34 -1.79
C GLY A 403 21.64 1.68 -1.11
N SER A 404 21.80 1.23 0.12
CA SER A 404 20.71 0.58 0.88
C SER A 404 19.55 1.55 1.20
N MET A 405 19.84 2.85 1.37
CA MET A 405 18.83 3.88 1.65
C MET A 405 18.00 4.30 0.42
N THR A 406 18.40 3.88 -0.78
CA THR A 406 17.64 4.23 -2.01
C THR A 406 16.44 3.32 -2.24
N VAL A 407 16.33 2.19 -1.54
CA VAL A 407 15.24 1.23 -1.66
C VAL A 407 14.00 1.77 -0.96
N PRO A 408 12.84 1.85 -1.66
CA PRO A 408 11.65 2.46 -1.07
C PRO A 408 11.02 1.65 0.07
N ASN A 409 11.11 0.32 0.01
CA ASN A 409 10.58 -0.57 1.04
C ASN A 409 11.68 -0.96 2.02
N GLU A 410 11.51 -0.65 3.31
CA GLU A 410 12.52 -0.84 4.34
C GLU A 410 12.78 -2.32 4.65
N GLU A 411 11.77 -3.18 4.67
CA GLU A 411 11.92 -4.61 4.91
C GLU A 411 12.68 -5.30 3.79
N PHE A 412 12.36 -4.91 2.55
CA PHE A 412 13.09 -5.38 1.38
C PHE A 412 14.56 -4.92 1.40
N ALA A 413 14.83 -3.67 1.81
CA ALA A 413 16.18 -3.17 2.02
C ALA A 413 16.90 -3.97 3.12
N ALA A 414 16.21 -4.32 4.22
CA ALA A 414 16.75 -5.12 5.31
C ALA A 414 17.18 -6.52 4.85
N ALA A 415 16.41 -7.17 3.97
CA ALA A 415 16.79 -8.45 3.39
C ALA A 415 18.14 -8.37 2.65
N PHE A 416 18.37 -7.33 1.85
CA PHE A 416 19.63 -7.12 1.15
C PHE A 416 20.77 -6.74 2.10
N ARG A 417 20.49 -6.03 3.19
CA ARG A 417 21.51 -5.76 4.24
C ARG A 417 21.99 -7.06 4.91
N LEU A 418 21.09 -8.00 5.20
CA LEU A 418 21.49 -9.32 5.72
C LEU A 418 22.30 -10.09 4.67
N LEU A 419 21.86 -10.07 3.44
CA LEU A 419 22.53 -10.76 2.34
C LEU A 419 23.94 -10.21 2.08
N LYS A 420 24.19 -8.92 2.29
CA LYS A 420 25.50 -8.28 2.21
C LYS A 420 26.56 -9.00 3.06
N TYR A 421 26.23 -9.43 4.28
CA TYR A 421 27.17 -10.17 5.13
C TYR A 421 27.50 -11.54 4.56
N VAL A 422 26.55 -12.20 3.88
CA VAL A 422 26.82 -13.45 3.17
C VAL A 422 27.81 -13.23 2.04
N PHE A 423 27.62 -12.17 1.23
CA PHE A 423 28.55 -11.80 0.17
C PHE A 423 29.93 -11.41 0.70
N LEU A 424 29.98 -10.75 1.85
CA LEU A 424 31.23 -10.37 2.51
C LEU A 424 32.01 -11.62 2.91
N ILE A 425 31.34 -12.61 3.50
CA ILE A 425 31.97 -13.89 3.87
C ILE A 425 32.44 -14.65 2.63
N LEU A 426 31.55 -14.81 1.66
CA LEU A 426 31.85 -15.54 0.42
C LEU A 426 33.00 -14.88 -0.36
N GLY A 427 32.99 -13.56 -0.51
CA GLY A 427 34.05 -12.79 -1.17
C GLY A 427 35.36 -12.85 -0.42
N GLY A 428 35.34 -12.79 0.91
CA GLY A 428 36.48 -12.82 1.78
C GLY A 428 37.22 -14.18 1.84
N TYR A 429 36.47 -15.30 1.61
CA TYR A 429 37.06 -16.65 1.68
C TYR A 429 37.20 -17.32 0.32
N LEU A 430 36.28 -17.11 -0.62
CA LEU A 430 36.29 -17.78 -1.93
C LEU A 430 36.60 -16.84 -3.10
N GLY A 431 36.83 -15.54 -2.82
CA GLY A 431 37.13 -14.56 -3.85
C GLY A 431 35.96 -14.32 -4.81
N ILE A 432 36.25 -14.03 -6.09
CA ILE A 432 35.23 -13.79 -7.13
C ILE A 432 34.36 -15.02 -7.32
N TYR A 433 34.89 -16.22 -7.16
CA TYR A 433 34.08 -17.45 -7.24
C TYR A 433 32.96 -17.46 -6.20
N GLY A 434 33.27 -17.03 -4.97
CA GLY A 434 32.27 -16.88 -3.90
C GLY A 434 31.18 -15.84 -4.23
N ILE A 435 31.57 -14.73 -4.86
CA ILE A 435 30.60 -13.71 -5.32
C ILE A 435 29.64 -14.28 -6.37
N VAL A 436 30.18 -14.98 -7.38
CA VAL A 436 29.35 -15.62 -8.43
C VAL A 436 28.40 -16.64 -7.83
N LEU A 437 28.88 -17.46 -6.91
CA LEU A 437 28.06 -18.45 -6.20
C LEU A 437 26.97 -17.75 -5.38
N GLY A 438 27.28 -16.69 -4.65
CA GLY A 438 26.33 -15.90 -3.88
C GLY A 438 25.25 -15.29 -4.76
N VAL A 439 25.60 -14.70 -5.90
CA VAL A 439 24.64 -14.18 -6.88
C VAL A 439 23.73 -15.28 -7.40
N TYR A 440 24.31 -16.43 -7.80
CA TYR A 440 23.54 -17.57 -8.28
C TYR A 440 22.54 -18.07 -7.24
N LEU A 441 22.96 -18.27 -6.00
CA LEU A 441 22.09 -18.73 -4.91
C LEU A 441 20.97 -17.72 -4.60
N THR A 442 21.30 -16.43 -4.61
CA THR A 442 20.30 -15.36 -4.42
C THR A 442 19.26 -15.36 -5.50
N ILE A 443 19.66 -15.42 -6.78
CA ILE A 443 18.72 -15.47 -7.90
C ILE A 443 17.89 -16.76 -7.87
N ALA A 444 18.51 -17.89 -7.56
CA ALA A 444 17.81 -19.19 -7.45
C ALA A 444 16.75 -19.14 -6.32
N HIS A 445 17.07 -18.55 -5.16
CA HIS A 445 16.15 -18.39 -4.05
C HIS A 445 14.97 -17.47 -4.46
N LEU A 446 15.24 -16.29 -5.00
CA LEU A 446 14.21 -15.35 -5.44
C LEU A 446 13.32 -15.92 -6.56
N ALA A 447 13.90 -16.74 -7.45
CA ALA A 447 13.16 -17.41 -8.52
C ALA A 447 12.24 -18.53 -8.00
N GLY A 448 12.61 -19.14 -6.88
CA GLY A 448 11.81 -20.16 -6.21
C GLY A 448 10.72 -19.60 -5.29
N LEU A 449 10.80 -18.32 -4.93
CA LEU A 449 9.78 -17.69 -4.10
C LEU A 449 8.48 -17.41 -4.87
N SER A 450 7.38 -17.54 -4.15
CA SER A 450 6.07 -17.10 -4.59
C SER A 450 5.37 -16.33 -3.48
N SER A 451 4.49 -15.43 -3.84
CA SER A 451 3.59 -14.74 -2.94
C SER A 451 2.16 -15.05 -3.38
N PHE A 452 1.41 -15.78 -2.56
CA PHE A 452 0.03 -16.17 -2.86
C PHE A 452 -0.14 -16.76 -4.27
N GLY A 453 0.72 -17.73 -4.62
CA GLY A 453 0.70 -18.40 -5.93
C GLY A 453 1.27 -17.58 -7.09
N VAL A 454 1.61 -16.31 -6.90
CA VAL A 454 2.25 -15.47 -7.93
C VAL A 454 3.78 -15.55 -7.78
N PRO A 455 4.53 -15.87 -8.86
CA PRO A 455 6.00 -15.92 -8.79
C PRO A 455 6.59 -14.57 -8.37
N TYR A 456 7.51 -14.59 -7.40
CA TYR A 456 8.09 -13.38 -6.81
C TYR A 456 8.85 -12.50 -7.82
N MET A 457 9.55 -13.12 -8.76
CA MET A 457 10.38 -12.45 -9.78
C MET A 457 9.60 -12.02 -11.04
N VAL A 458 8.27 -11.92 -10.99
CA VAL A 458 7.49 -11.32 -12.07
C VAL A 458 7.82 -9.81 -12.17
N PRO A 459 8.05 -9.22 -13.37
CA PRO A 459 7.94 -9.81 -14.72
C PRO A 459 9.22 -10.46 -15.27
N PHE A 460 10.31 -10.54 -14.51
CA PHE A 460 11.62 -10.95 -15.03
C PHE A 460 11.71 -12.42 -15.46
N ILE A 461 11.01 -13.33 -14.77
CA ILE A 461 11.06 -14.78 -15.02
C ILE A 461 9.90 -15.24 -15.89
N LYS A 462 8.69 -14.74 -15.66
CA LYS A 462 7.50 -15.09 -16.43
C LYS A 462 7.11 -13.91 -17.32
N LYS A 463 7.56 -13.94 -18.58
CA LYS A 463 7.12 -12.99 -19.60
C LYS A 463 5.78 -13.46 -20.15
N ASP A 464 4.71 -12.72 -19.89
CA ASP A 464 3.49 -12.85 -20.67
C ASP A 464 3.78 -12.23 -22.05
N PRO A 465 3.51 -12.95 -23.17
CA PRO A 465 3.64 -12.39 -24.51
C PRO A 465 2.81 -11.12 -24.72
N HIS A 466 1.82 -10.91 -23.86
CA HIS A 466 0.92 -9.75 -23.89
C HIS A 466 1.26 -8.69 -22.81
N GLU A 467 2.33 -8.86 -22.06
CA GLU A 467 2.77 -7.90 -21.07
C GLU A 467 3.39 -6.66 -21.73
N GLU A 468 2.95 -5.48 -21.29
CA GLU A 468 3.46 -4.24 -21.87
C GLU A 468 4.88 -3.92 -21.42
N LYS A 469 5.63 -3.35 -22.37
CA LYS A 469 6.92 -2.71 -22.09
C LYS A 469 6.71 -1.63 -21.01
N GLY A 470 7.07 -1.91 -19.76
CA GLY A 470 7.04 -0.90 -18.73
C GLY A 470 6.69 -1.32 -17.32
N GLU A 471 6.45 -2.60 -17.06
CA GLU A 471 6.25 -3.13 -15.70
C GLU A 471 7.56 -3.63 -15.03
N GLY A 472 8.69 -3.53 -15.69
CA GLY A 472 10.01 -3.85 -15.16
C GLY A 472 10.76 -2.61 -14.67
N ILE A 473 12.09 -2.61 -14.89
CA ILE A 473 12.99 -1.50 -14.52
C ILE A 473 12.55 -0.17 -15.15
N TRP A 474 12.05 -0.21 -16.38
CA TRP A 474 11.66 0.97 -17.13
C TRP A 474 10.16 1.22 -17.02
N ARG A 475 9.81 2.44 -16.67
CA ARG A 475 8.42 2.88 -16.62
C ARG A 475 7.96 3.35 -17.99
N ALA A 476 6.90 2.73 -18.54
CA ALA A 476 6.27 3.23 -19.77
C ALA A 476 5.46 4.52 -19.51
N PRO A 477 5.34 5.42 -20.52
CA PRO A 477 4.41 6.54 -20.45
C PRO A 477 2.99 6.05 -20.15
N LEU A 478 2.22 6.80 -19.33
CA LEU A 478 0.86 6.41 -18.96
C LEU A 478 -0.06 6.12 -20.16
N ARG A 479 0.17 6.81 -21.29
CA ARG A 479 -0.58 6.59 -22.52
C ARG A 479 -0.34 5.22 -23.17
N MET A 480 0.78 4.56 -22.83
CA MET A 480 1.13 3.23 -23.32
C MET A 480 0.77 2.12 -22.33
N ARG A 481 0.43 2.46 -21.09
CA ARG A 481 0.00 1.51 -20.06
C ARG A 481 -1.50 1.22 -20.15
N TRP A 482 -1.91 0.54 -21.19
CA TRP A 482 -3.32 0.23 -21.44
C TRP A 482 -3.78 -1.12 -20.87
N ARG A 483 -2.85 -1.96 -20.40
CA ARG A 483 -3.13 -3.23 -19.74
C ARG A 483 -2.79 -3.21 -18.26
N ARG A 484 -3.46 -4.09 -17.49
CA ARG A 484 -3.14 -4.39 -16.10
C ARG A 484 -2.13 -5.54 -16.01
N PRO A 485 -1.43 -5.68 -14.86
CA PRO A 485 -0.51 -6.80 -14.61
C PRO A 485 -1.17 -8.18 -14.68
N LEU A 486 -0.35 -9.23 -14.71
CA LEU A 486 -0.75 -10.63 -14.82
C LEU A 486 -1.69 -11.11 -13.69
N TYR A 487 -1.61 -10.50 -12.52
CA TYR A 487 -2.44 -10.85 -11.36
C TYR A 487 -3.85 -10.23 -11.40
N ALA A 488 -4.18 -9.44 -12.42
CA ALA A 488 -5.57 -9.02 -12.67
C ALA A 488 -6.29 -10.05 -13.55
N ARG A 489 -7.60 -10.24 -13.35
CA ARG A 489 -8.44 -11.14 -14.17
C ARG A 489 -8.23 -10.88 -15.66
N GLU A 490 -8.13 -11.94 -16.45
CA GLU A 490 -7.86 -11.85 -17.89
C GLU A 490 -8.90 -11.02 -18.65
N GLU A 491 -10.16 -11.13 -18.27
CA GLU A 491 -11.29 -10.43 -18.88
C GLU A 491 -11.21 -8.90 -18.71
N GLN A 492 -10.54 -8.42 -17.67
CA GLN A 492 -10.46 -7.01 -17.29
C GLN A 492 -9.03 -6.44 -17.39
N ARG A 493 -8.15 -7.09 -18.13
CA ARG A 493 -6.77 -6.60 -18.32
C ARG A 493 -6.66 -5.26 -19.02
N ILE A 494 -7.65 -4.86 -19.80
CA ILE A 494 -7.63 -3.58 -20.51
C ILE A 494 -8.02 -2.45 -19.55
N ARG A 495 -7.04 -1.60 -19.22
CA ARG A 495 -7.19 -0.45 -18.31
C ARG A 495 -7.62 0.83 -19.01
N LEU A 496 -7.09 1.09 -20.20
CA LEU A 496 -7.28 2.32 -20.97
C LEU A 496 -7.87 1.99 -22.33
N LYS A 497 -9.08 2.48 -22.59
CA LYS A 497 -9.67 2.47 -23.94
C LYS A 497 -9.54 3.87 -24.52
N ARG A 498 -8.93 4.01 -25.71
CA ARG A 498 -8.97 5.25 -26.47
C ARG A 498 -10.42 5.50 -26.85
N LYS A 499 -11.00 6.63 -26.47
CA LYS A 499 -12.22 7.11 -27.12
C LYS A 499 -11.85 7.41 -28.58
N GLU A 500 -12.59 6.87 -29.51
CA GLU A 500 -12.50 7.31 -30.91
C GLU A 500 -12.71 8.82 -30.94
N PRO A 501 -11.92 9.56 -31.72
CA PRO A 501 -12.17 10.98 -31.88
C PRO A 501 -13.62 11.14 -32.36
N LEU A 502 -14.37 11.98 -31.69
CA LEU A 502 -15.68 12.43 -32.19
C LEU A 502 -15.41 13.02 -33.57
N SER A 503 -15.83 12.31 -34.61
CA SER A 503 -15.79 12.72 -36.01
C SER A 503 -16.66 13.94 -36.23
#